data_682393266b80b245cf5daf38042c9cba
#
_entry.id   682393266b80b245cf5daf38042c9cba
#
_cell.length_a   1.000
_cell.length_b   1.000
_cell.length_c   1.000
_cell.angle_alpha   90.00
_cell.angle_beta   90.00
_cell.angle_gamma   90.00
#
_symmetry.space_group_name_H-M   'P 1'
#
loop_
_entity.id
_entity.type
_entity.pdbx_description
1 polymer ?
#
loop_
_entity_poly.entity_id
_entity_poly.type
_entity_poly.pdbx_seq_one_letter_code
_entity_poly.pdbx_strand_id
1 'polypeptide(L)'
;MLTVKEQTERFSAVENFQNRFEPEIRQLYLGGTDIAAILNLHPYKKKYEVFLEKIGKKDQPDLSENEAVYWGKVLEDLIAERYSEVSGNKVRNVNRTLIHPKYNFLRGHIDRKLEGKNAGLEVKTVGLRSAHLWGDEYTDEIPVHYELQVLHYMAITGFDYFDIAALFFGQEMRIFTVRRNRNLERIKELEEKANEFWQQHVLTKIPPMPGSTIETAMAFPEAYRGEVATLTPMQDHFIIDAHILSDDLAIVQDKLDSAKTKIQNLMGSAEALENSRGYEVATWKNSSRNGKTFRTFRIKRRREENE
;
A
#
# COMPACT_ATOMS: atom_id res chain seq x y z
N MET A 1 7.80 -22.41 -23.78
CA MET A 1 7.48 -22.62 -22.36
C MET A 1 8.74 -23.14 -21.70
N LEU A 2 9.28 -22.41 -20.73
CA LEU A 2 10.37 -22.95 -19.92
C LEU A 2 9.80 -24.04 -19.02
N THR A 3 10.44 -25.20 -18.98
CA THR A 3 10.07 -26.28 -18.10
C THR A 3 10.37 -25.89 -16.64
N VAL A 4 9.74 -26.56 -15.66
CA VAL A 4 10.03 -26.36 -14.22
C VAL A 4 11.53 -26.52 -13.95
N LYS A 5 12.21 -27.40 -14.69
CA LYS A 5 13.64 -27.65 -14.60
C LYS A 5 14.47 -26.45 -15.08
N GLU A 6 14.12 -25.84 -16.21
CA GLU A 6 14.79 -24.63 -16.73
C GLU A 6 14.57 -23.40 -15.83
N GLN A 7 13.43 -23.35 -15.15
CA GLN A 7 13.17 -22.33 -14.14
C GLN A 7 14.03 -22.57 -12.88
N THR A 8 14.13 -23.82 -12.43
CA THR A 8 14.98 -24.19 -11.28
C THR A 8 16.46 -23.92 -11.60
N GLU A 9 16.91 -24.18 -12.81
CA GLU A 9 18.29 -23.90 -13.25
C GLU A 9 18.54 -22.40 -13.38
N ARG A 10 17.56 -21.60 -13.82
CA ARG A 10 17.63 -20.14 -13.75
C ARG A 10 17.67 -19.61 -12.33
N PHE A 11 16.91 -20.19 -11.41
CA PHE A 11 16.95 -19.85 -10.00
C PHE A 11 18.28 -20.21 -9.36
N SER A 12 18.88 -21.38 -9.69
CA SER A 12 20.18 -21.77 -9.15
C SER A 12 21.36 -20.95 -9.71
N ALA A 13 21.26 -20.46 -10.96
CA ALA A 13 22.22 -19.53 -11.52
C ALA A 13 22.19 -18.15 -10.81
N VAL A 14 21.00 -17.76 -10.31
CA VAL A 14 20.80 -16.51 -9.54
C VAL A 14 21.30 -16.63 -8.09
N GLU A 15 21.34 -17.84 -7.50
CA GLU A 15 21.91 -18.07 -6.16
C GLU A 15 23.40 -17.70 -6.04
N ASN A 16 24.13 -17.70 -7.15
CA ASN A 16 25.54 -17.29 -7.18
C ASN A 16 25.75 -15.77 -7.32
N PHE A 17 24.71 -14.98 -7.55
CA PHE A 17 24.77 -13.53 -7.58
C PHE A 17 24.40 -12.96 -6.19
N GLN A 18 25.39 -12.86 -5.33
CA GLN A 18 25.29 -12.19 -4.03
C GLN A 18 24.99 -10.69 -4.22
N ASN A 19 23.86 -10.25 -3.65
CA ASN A 19 23.67 -8.89 -3.13
C ASN A 19 23.64 -7.70 -4.09
N ARG A 20 23.01 -7.80 -5.27
CA ARG A 20 22.59 -6.61 -6.01
C ARG A 20 21.09 -6.61 -6.24
N PHE A 21 20.46 -5.48 -5.92
CA PHE A 21 19.08 -5.19 -6.27
C PHE A 21 19.03 -4.96 -7.79
N GLU A 22 18.89 -6.05 -8.56
CA GLU A 22 18.77 -5.97 -10.00
C GLU A 22 17.29 -6.12 -10.39
N PRO A 23 16.73 -5.18 -11.18
CA PRO A 23 15.33 -5.21 -11.60
C PRO A 23 14.92 -6.54 -12.26
N GLU A 24 15.82 -7.15 -13.04
CA GLU A 24 15.60 -8.43 -13.72
C GLU A 24 15.36 -9.59 -12.74
N ILE A 25 16.00 -9.55 -11.57
CA ILE A 25 15.81 -10.56 -10.51
C ILE A 25 14.47 -10.37 -9.82
N ARG A 26 14.00 -9.14 -9.69
CA ARG A 26 12.74 -8.80 -9.02
C ARG A 26 11.51 -9.37 -9.73
N GLN A 27 11.59 -9.63 -11.03
CA GLN A 27 10.55 -10.32 -11.79
C GLN A 27 10.37 -11.79 -11.39
N LEU A 28 11.41 -12.41 -10.84
CA LEU A 28 11.45 -13.85 -10.56
C LEU A 28 10.83 -14.23 -9.21
N TYR A 29 10.33 -13.27 -8.40
CA TYR A 29 9.78 -13.57 -7.09
C TYR A 29 8.74 -12.54 -6.62
N LEU A 30 7.91 -12.93 -5.66
CA LEU A 30 7.01 -12.07 -4.90
C LEU A 30 7.71 -11.61 -3.62
N GLY A 31 7.77 -10.29 -3.41
CA GLY A 31 8.28 -9.69 -2.18
C GLY A 31 7.17 -9.15 -1.30
N GLY A 32 7.51 -8.63 -0.11
CA GLY A 32 6.55 -8.19 0.89
C GLY A 32 5.49 -7.20 0.38
N THR A 33 5.90 -6.22 -0.43
CA THR A 33 4.95 -5.24 -1.02
C THR A 33 4.03 -5.85 -2.08
N ASP A 34 4.47 -6.91 -2.78
CA ASP A 34 3.64 -7.56 -3.79
C ASP A 34 2.46 -8.32 -3.16
N ILE A 35 2.66 -8.84 -1.94
CA ILE A 35 1.63 -9.63 -1.23
C ILE A 35 0.37 -8.81 -0.99
N ALA A 36 0.50 -7.59 -0.45
CA ALA A 36 -0.65 -6.72 -0.25
C ALA A 36 -1.36 -6.37 -1.57
N ALA A 37 -0.59 -6.22 -2.66
CA ALA A 37 -1.14 -5.91 -3.97
C ALA A 37 -1.91 -7.09 -4.59
N ILE A 38 -1.40 -8.33 -4.52
CA ILE A 38 -2.12 -9.51 -5.04
C ILE A 38 -3.38 -9.83 -4.25
N LEU A 39 -3.46 -9.40 -2.99
CA LEU A 39 -4.65 -9.49 -2.14
C LEU A 39 -5.61 -8.30 -2.31
N ASN A 40 -5.31 -7.33 -3.20
CA ASN A 40 -6.05 -6.09 -3.42
C ASN A 40 -6.14 -5.17 -2.17
N LEU A 41 -5.18 -5.29 -1.25
CA LEU A 41 -5.10 -4.53 0.00
C LEU A 41 -3.97 -3.48 -0.01
N HIS A 42 -3.21 -3.37 -1.11
CA HIS A 42 -2.21 -2.32 -1.26
C HIS A 42 -2.84 -1.00 -1.74
N PRO A 43 -2.55 0.15 -1.11
CA PRO A 43 -3.22 1.41 -1.45
C PRO A 43 -2.91 1.93 -2.86
N TYR A 44 -1.72 1.63 -3.38
CA TYR A 44 -1.23 2.20 -4.64
C TYR A 44 -0.98 1.17 -5.74
N LYS A 45 -0.60 -0.05 -5.41
CA LYS A 45 -0.24 -1.11 -6.36
C LYS A 45 -1.38 -2.11 -6.50
N LYS A 46 -1.66 -2.55 -7.72
CA LYS A 46 -2.76 -3.46 -8.04
C LYS A 46 -2.25 -4.85 -8.45
N LYS A 47 -3.09 -5.86 -8.29
CA LYS A 47 -2.80 -7.26 -8.64
C LYS A 47 -2.36 -7.40 -10.09
N TYR A 48 -3.04 -6.72 -11.01
CA TYR A 48 -2.73 -6.77 -12.44
C TYR A 48 -1.36 -6.15 -12.75
N GLU A 49 -0.96 -5.11 -12.02
CA GLU A 49 0.38 -4.53 -12.16
C GLU A 49 1.47 -5.52 -11.73
N VAL A 50 1.28 -6.19 -10.58
CA VAL A 50 2.21 -7.24 -10.14
C VAL A 50 2.34 -8.31 -11.20
N PHE A 51 1.23 -8.76 -11.79
CA PHE A 51 1.25 -9.74 -12.87
C PHE A 51 2.10 -9.24 -14.05
N LEU A 52 1.85 -8.03 -14.56
CA LEU A 52 2.61 -7.47 -15.68
C LEU A 52 4.11 -7.35 -15.39
N GLU A 53 4.46 -6.93 -14.18
CA GLU A 53 5.86 -6.86 -13.73
C GLU A 53 6.52 -8.25 -13.70
N LYS A 54 5.82 -9.27 -13.16
CA LYS A 54 6.38 -10.63 -13.05
C LYS A 54 6.55 -11.34 -14.39
N ILE A 55 5.74 -11.01 -15.38
CA ILE A 55 5.90 -11.56 -16.75
C ILE A 55 6.77 -10.69 -17.67
N GLY A 56 7.37 -9.61 -17.13
CA GLY A 56 8.26 -8.70 -17.87
C GLY A 56 7.56 -7.82 -18.90
N LYS A 57 6.28 -7.54 -18.74
CA LYS A 57 5.50 -6.63 -19.60
C LYS A 57 5.37 -5.21 -19.04
N LYS A 58 5.78 -5.00 -17.80
CA LYS A 58 5.83 -3.69 -17.17
C LYS A 58 7.09 -3.60 -16.32
N ASP A 59 7.84 -2.53 -16.50
CA ASP A 59 8.99 -2.23 -15.64
C ASP A 59 8.53 -1.78 -14.27
N GLN A 60 9.39 -1.97 -13.27
CA GLN A 60 9.18 -1.38 -11.95
C GLN A 60 9.22 0.15 -12.08
N PRO A 61 8.37 0.87 -11.35
CA PRO A 61 8.43 2.32 -11.38
C PRO A 61 9.79 2.81 -10.87
N ASP A 62 10.38 3.76 -11.59
CA ASP A 62 11.54 4.48 -11.09
C ASP A 62 11.08 5.41 -9.94
N LEU A 63 11.58 5.13 -8.74
CA LEU A 63 11.28 5.90 -7.54
C LEU A 63 12.47 6.75 -7.08
N SER A 64 13.49 6.94 -7.92
CA SER A 64 14.70 7.70 -7.58
C SER A 64 14.40 9.16 -7.24
N GLU A 65 13.42 9.77 -7.93
CA GLU A 65 12.95 11.14 -7.72
C GLU A 65 11.87 11.25 -6.61
N ASN A 66 11.52 10.15 -5.95
CA ASN A 66 10.48 10.16 -4.91
C ASN A 66 11.07 10.51 -3.56
N GLU A 67 10.83 11.73 -3.10
CA GLU A 67 11.32 12.25 -1.81
C GLU A 67 10.96 11.35 -0.61
N ALA A 68 9.76 10.77 -0.58
CA ALA A 68 9.36 9.89 0.52
C ALA A 68 10.19 8.59 0.56
N VAL A 69 10.55 8.05 -0.62
CA VAL A 69 11.41 6.87 -0.73
C VAL A 69 12.86 7.23 -0.37
N TYR A 70 13.34 8.37 -0.85
CA TYR A 70 14.68 8.88 -0.52
C TYR A 70 14.86 9.05 1.00
N TRP A 71 13.97 9.80 1.64
CA TRP A 71 14.01 10.02 3.09
C TRP A 71 13.79 8.75 3.89
N GLY A 72 12.93 7.83 3.41
CA GLY A 72 12.77 6.53 4.02
C GLY A 72 14.08 5.75 4.11
N LYS A 73 14.86 5.73 3.04
CA LYS A 73 16.19 5.08 3.01
C LYS A 73 17.22 5.78 3.88
N VAL A 74 17.27 7.12 3.84
CA VAL A 74 18.25 7.91 4.61
C VAL A 74 18.02 7.77 6.11
N LEU A 75 16.76 7.73 6.54
CA LEU A 75 16.39 7.68 7.96
C LEU A 75 16.36 6.26 8.53
N GLU A 76 16.39 5.22 7.70
CA GLU A 76 16.25 3.83 8.15
C GLU A 76 17.26 3.44 9.23
N ASP A 77 18.57 3.73 9.02
CA ASP A 77 19.63 3.42 10.00
C ASP A 77 19.42 4.18 11.30
N LEU A 78 19.10 5.47 11.23
CA LEU A 78 18.88 6.34 12.40
C LEU A 78 17.66 5.90 13.22
N ILE A 79 16.57 5.49 12.56
CA ILE A 79 15.38 4.98 13.24
C ILE A 79 15.69 3.63 13.90
N ALA A 80 16.46 2.75 13.25
CA ALA A 80 16.86 1.47 13.80
C ALA A 80 17.81 1.63 15.01
N GLU A 81 18.70 2.62 15.00
CA GLU A 81 19.53 2.98 16.14
C GLU A 81 18.68 3.50 17.29
N ARG A 82 17.78 4.44 17.01
CA ARG A 82 16.84 4.96 18.02
C ARG A 82 15.94 3.88 18.62
N TYR A 83 15.46 2.93 17.80
CA TYR A 83 14.75 1.75 18.30
C TYR A 83 15.59 0.96 19.29
N SER A 84 16.87 0.75 19.00
CA SER A 84 17.77 0.02 19.90
C SER A 84 17.97 0.71 21.25
N GLU A 85 18.08 2.04 21.24
CA GLU A 85 18.19 2.86 22.47
C GLU A 85 16.94 2.76 23.34
N VAL A 86 15.76 2.92 22.73
CA VAL A 86 14.49 2.97 23.45
C VAL A 86 14.05 1.58 23.92
N SER A 87 14.17 0.56 23.08
CA SER A 87 13.71 -0.80 23.39
C SER A 87 14.72 -1.64 24.17
N GLY A 88 15.99 -1.23 24.19
CA GLY A 88 17.12 -2.02 24.72
C GLY A 88 17.49 -3.23 23.83
N ASN A 89 16.84 -3.42 22.68
CA ASN A 89 17.11 -4.51 21.76
C ASN A 89 18.22 -4.12 20.78
N LYS A 90 19.29 -4.89 20.71
CA LYS A 90 20.29 -4.73 19.66
C LYS A 90 19.76 -5.29 18.35
N VAL A 91 20.05 -4.60 17.25
CA VAL A 91 19.63 -4.99 15.90
C VAL A 91 20.84 -5.09 14.97
N ARG A 92 20.74 -5.91 13.94
CA ARG A 92 21.76 -6.05 12.90
C ARG A 92 21.13 -6.12 11.50
N ASN A 93 21.88 -5.63 10.52
CA ASN A 93 21.51 -5.72 9.11
C ASN A 93 21.46 -7.17 8.63
N VAL A 94 20.54 -7.44 7.71
CA VAL A 94 20.43 -8.73 7.01
C VAL A 94 20.69 -8.49 5.53
N ASN A 95 21.97 -8.51 5.16
CA ASN A 95 22.46 -8.17 3.80
C ASN A 95 22.30 -9.34 2.81
N ARG A 96 21.16 -10.03 2.84
CA ARG A 96 20.87 -11.12 1.92
C ARG A 96 19.39 -11.21 1.62
N THR A 97 19.06 -11.72 0.46
CA THR A 97 17.70 -12.14 0.11
C THR A 97 17.32 -13.36 0.94
N LEU A 98 16.23 -13.28 1.68
CA LEU A 98 15.64 -14.40 2.39
C LEU A 98 14.66 -15.11 1.47
N ILE A 99 14.70 -16.46 1.47
CA ILE A 99 13.90 -17.30 0.59
C ILE A 99 13.00 -18.17 1.46
N HIS A 100 11.73 -18.27 1.08
CA HIS A 100 10.76 -19.12 1.78
C HIS A 100 11.15 -20.60 1.68
N PRO A 101 11.10 -21.37 2.78
CA PRO A 101 11.62 -22.76 2.81
C PRO A 101 10.88 -23.72 1.86
N LYS A 102 9.62 -23.42 1.52
CA LYS A 102 8.79 -24.25 0.62
C LYS A 102 8.60 -23.64 -0.76
N TYR A 103 8.48 -22.31 -0.84
CA TYR A 103 8.13 -21.59 -2.07
C TYR A 103 9.27 -20.66 -2.47
N ASN A 104 10.17 -21.08 -3.36
CA ASN A 104 11.37 -20.35 -3.76
C ASN A 104 11.07 -19.00 -4.46
N PHE A 105 9.86 -18.82 -4.96
CA PHE A 105 9.38 -17.57 -5.53
C PHE A 105 8.85 -16.58 -4.48
N LEU A 106 8.76 -16.94 -3.20
CA LEU A 106 8.47 -16.03 -2.09
C LEU A 106 9.80 -15.60 -1.46
N ARG A 107 10.14 -14.34 -1.61
CA ARG A 107 11.41 -13.80 -1.12
C ARG A 107 11.20 -12.49 -0.38
N GLY A 108 12.14 -12.12 0.48
CA GLY A 108 12.05 -10.89 1.24
C GLY A 108 13.40 -10.34 1.65
N HIS A 109 13.41 -9.04 1.90
CA HIS A 109 14.49 -8.32 2.55
C HIS A 109 13.89 -7.70 3.79
N ILE A 110 14.42 -8.03 4.94
CA ILE A 110 14.01 -7.41 6.21
C ILE A 110 15.02 -6.32 6.56
N ASP A 111 14.54 -5.25 7.16
CA ASP A 111 15.42 -4.13 7.48
C ASP A 111 16.47 -4.54 8.51
N ARG A 112 16.04 -5.16 9.63
CA ARG A 112 16.96 -5.64 10.69
C ARG A 112 16.46 -6.96 11.30
N LYS A 113 17.43 -7.69 11.88
CA LYS A 113 17.18 -8.80 12.79
C LYS A 113 17.52 -8.38 14.21
N LEU A 114 16.69 -8.73 15.19
CA LEU A 114 16.98 -8.56 16.61
C LEU A 114 18.05 -9.58 17.07
N GLU A 115 19.09 -9.12 17.75
CA GLU A 115 20.12 -9.99 18.29
C GLU A 115 19.61 -10.78 19.51
N GLY A 116 19.96 -12.05 19.57
CA GLY A 116 19.53 -12.93 20.67
C GLY A 116 18.03 -13.26 20.69
N LYS A 117 17.24 -12.77 19.74
CA LYS A 117 15.79 -13.01 19.63
C LYS A 117 15.43 -13.59 18.28
N ASN A 118 14.37 -14.42 18.25
CA ASN A 118 13.81 -14.92 17.00
C ASN A 118 12.81 -13.91 16.43
N ALA A 119 13.30 -12.72 16.09
CA ALA A 119 12.46 -11.58 15.70
C ALA A 119 13.16 -10.65 14.70
N GLY A 120 12.34 -9.89 13.98
CA GLY A 120 12.77 -8.84 13.05
C GLY A 120 12.31 -7.46 13.45
N LEU A 121 12.90 -6.46 12.80
CA LEU A 121 12.47 -5.06 12.85
C LEU A 121 12.19 -4.60 11.44
N GLU A 122 11.07 -3.93 11.27
CA GLU A 122 10.69 -3.18 10.08
C GLU A 122 10.70 -1.70 10.43
N VAL A 123 11.23 -0.86 9.57
CA VAL A 123 11.35 0.59 9.78
C VAL A 123 10.41 1.33 8.83
N LYS A 124 9.67 2.30 9.35
CA LYS A 124 8.75 3.11 8.53
C LYS A 124 8.83 4.59 8.87
N THR A 125 8.71 5.43 7.85
CA THR A 125 8.43 6.86 8.00
C THR A 125 6.96 7.12 7.73
N VAL A 126 6.30 7.88 8.61
CA VAL A 126 4.85 8.12 8.56
C VAL A 126 4.56 9.60 8.36
N GLY A 127 3.95 9.94 7.22
CA GLY A 127 3.50 11.28 6.91
C GLY A 127 2.09 11.57 7.39
N LEU A 128 1.70 12.86 7.36
CA LEU A 128 0.38 13.33 7.81
C LEU A 128 -0.81 12.61 7.17
N ARG A 129 -0.67 12.20 5.91
CA ARG A 129 -1.78 11.57 5.16
C ARG A 129 -2.09 10.15 5.60
N SER A 130 -1.12 9.45 6.19
CA SER A 130 -1.24 8.04 6.59
C SER A 130 -1.27 7.83 8.11
N ALA A 131 -1.00 8.87 8.89
CA ALA A 131 -0.93 8.76 10.36
C ALA A 131 -2.23 8.24 11.00
N HIS A 132 -3.38 8.60 10.43
CA HIS A 132 -4.70 8.17 10.92
C HIS A 132 -5.00 6.67 10.71
N LEU A 133 -4.14 5.95 9.99
CA LEU A 133 -4.25 4.50 9.75
C LEU A 133 -3.51 3.67 10.80
N TRP A 134 -2.80 4.33 11.72
CA TRP A 134 -2.02 3.69 12.77
C TRP A 134 -2.75 3.84 14.10
N GLY A 135 -2.75 2.79 14.91
CA GLY A 135 -3.29 2.80 16.26
C GLY A 135 -2.32 3.37 17.29
N ASP A 136 -2.57 2.99 18.55
CA ASP A 136 -1.74 3.41 19.67
C ASP A 136 -0.40 2.68 19.72
N GLU A 137 0.60 3.30 20.31
CA GLU A 137 1.93 2.71 20.51
C GLU A 137 1.83 1.41 21.32
N TYR A 138 2.69 0.44 21.02
CA TYR A 138 2.76 -0.91 21.61
C TYR A 138 1.56 -1.83 21.27
N THR A 139 0.71 -1.44 20.32
CA THR A 139 -0.33 -2.31 19.75
C THR A 139 0.16 -3.01 18.47
N ASP A 140 -0.69 -3.81 17.84
CA ASP A 140 -0.51 -4.37 16.49
C ASP A 140 -1.36 -3.64 15.43
N GLU A 141 -1.95 -2.51 15.79
CA GLU A 141 -2.80 -1.70 14.89
C GLU A 141 -1.96 -0.85 13.93
N ILE A 142 -1.59 -1.46 12.81
CA ILE A 142 -0.82 -0.83 11.73
C ILE A 142 -1.56 -0.94 10.40
N PRO A 143 -1.25 -0.11 9.39
CA PRO A 143 -1.84 -0.24 8.06
C PRO A 143 -1.69 -1.65 7.51
N VAL A 144 -2.79 -2.23 7.00
CA VAL A 144 -2.90 -3.64 6.57
C VAL A 144 -1.81 -4.06 5.57
N HIS A 145 -1.37 -3.16 4.70
CA HIS A 145 -0.32 -3.47 3.73
C HIS A 145 1.06 -3.64 4.37
N TYR A 146 1.36 -2.95 5.46
CA TYR A 146 2.57 -3.18 6.25
C TYR A 146 2.45 -4.43 7.13
N GLU A 147 1.26 -4.69 7.66
CA GLU A 147 1.01 -5.93 8.38
C GLU A 147 1.24 -7.15 7.48
N LEU A 148 0.66 -7.16 6.27
CA LEU A 148 0.88 -8.22 5.28
C LEU A 148 2.35 -8.37 4.88
N GLN A 149 3.10 -7.28 4.81
CA GLN A 149 4.54 -7.30 4.55
C GLN A 149 5.29 -8.05 5.66
N VAL A 150 5.04 -7.76 6.93
CA VAL A 150 5.72 -8.45 8.03
C VAL A 150 5.21 -9.88 8.22
N LEU A 151 3.93 -10.17 7.95
CA LEU A 151 3.43 -11.56 7.91
C LEU A 151 4.12 -12.40 6.83
N HIS A 152 4.36 -11.82 5.65
CA HIS A 152 5.17 -12.46 4.61
C HIS A 152 6.61 -12.72 5.08
N TYR A 153 7.21 -11.78 5.78
CA TYR A 153 8.53 -12.00 6.36
C TYR A 153 8.54 -13.09 7.43
N MET A 154 7.47 -13.20 8.24
CA MET A 154 7.32 -14.29 9.20
C MET A 154 7.12 -15.65 8.51
N ALA A 155 6.44 -15.70 7.36
CA ALA A 155 6.33 -16.91 6.54
C ALA A 155 7.72 -17.40 6.09
N ILE A 156 8.58 -16.48 5.65
CA ILE A 156 9.93 -16.78 5.15
C ILE A 156 10.89 -17.16 6.28
N THR A 157 10.87 -16.42 7.40
CA THR A 157 11.90 -16.50 8.44
C THR A 157 11.56 -17.45 9.57
N GLY A 158 10.26 -17.69 9.78
CA GLY A 158 9.78 -18.37 10.98
C GLY A 158 9.92 -17.54 12.27
N PHE A 159 10.15 -16.22 12.17
CA PHE A 159 10.27 -15.37 13.35
C PHE A 159 8.98 -15.32 14.17
N ASP A 160 9.13 -15.19 15.49
CA ASP A 160 8.02 -15.19 16.44
C ASP A 160 7.25 -13.86 16.42
N TYR A 161 7.94 -12.76 16.10
CA TYR A 161 7.34 -11.44 15.96
C TYR A 161 8.19 -10.50 15.11
N PHE A 162 7.57 -9.42 14.66
CA PHE A 162 8.24 -8.23 14.14
C PHE A 162 7.84 -7.03 14.97
N ASP A 163 8.83 -6.24 15.37
CA ASP A 163 8.60 -4.88 15.79
C ASP A 163 8.63 -3.96 14.57
N ILE A 164 7.78 -2.95 14.59
CA ILE A 164 7.74 -1.92 13.56
C ILE A 164 8.08 -0.58 14.22
N ALA A 165 9.25 -0.03 13.92
CA ALA A 165 9.65 1.30 14.37
C ALA A 165 9.18 2.33 13.35
N ALA A 166 8.15 3.09 13.69
CA ALA A 166 7.52 4.07 12.82
C ALA A 166 7.82 5.50 13.29
N LEU A 167 8.53 6.27 12.45
CA LEU A 167 8.83 7.69 12.72
C LEU A 167 7.72 8.57 12.14
N PHE A 168 6.90 9.15 13.02
CA PHE A 168 5.80 10.04 12.65
C PHE A 168 6.31 11.47 12.47
N PHE A 169 6.02 12.04 11.31
CA PHE A 169 6.30 13.44 10.96
C PHE A 169 7.79 13.84 11.08
N GLY A 170 8.69 12.86 11.13
CA GLY A 170 10.11 13.09 11.40
C GLY A 170 10.43 13.48 12.85
N GLN A 171 9.52 13.31 13.81
CA GLN A 171 9.66 13.81 15.18
C GLN A 171 9.38 12.77 16.28
N GLU A 172 8.39 11.93 16.09
CA GLU A 172 7.92 10.99 17.12
C GLU A 172 8.07 9.56 16.62
N MET A 173 8.90 8.76 17.28
CA MET A 173 9.00 7.33 16.97
C MET A 173 8.04 6.55 17.87
N ARG A 174 7.21 5.70 17.26
CA ARG A 174 6.34 4.73 17.93
C ARG A 174 6.72 3.32 17.55
N ILE A 175 6.55 2.38 18.46
CA ILE A 175 6.85 0.96 18.27
C ILE A 175 5.55 0.17 18.28
N PHE A 176 5.36 -0.66 17.26
CA PHE A 176 4.24 -1.60 17.13
C PHE A 176 4.79 -3.01 17.09
N THR A 177 4.02 -4.01 17.54
CA THR A 177 4.49 -5.40 17.55
C THR A 177 3.45 -6.33 16.94
N VAL A 178 3.78 -6.93 15.80
CA VAL A 178 2.97 -8.00 15.18
C VAL A 178 3.54 -9.36 15.58
N ARG A 179 2.69 -10.25 16.11
CA ARG A 179 3.09 -11.56 16.64
C ARG A 179 2.64 -12.70 15.76
N ARG A 180 3.55 -13.64 15.45
CA ARG A 180 3.28 -14.80 14.61
C ARG A 180 2.16 -15.67 15.16
N ASN A 181 2.16 -15.98 16.45
CA ASN A 181 1.19 -16.88 17.08
C ASN A 181 -0.27 -16.37 17.02
N ARG A 182 -0.47 -15.07 16.84
CA ARG A 182 -1.80 -14.47 16.62
C ARG A 182 -2.24 -14.47 15.17
N ASN A 183 -1.34 -14.78 14.24
CA ASN A 183 -1.54 -14.62 12.80
C ASN A 183 -1.27 -15.89 11.99
N LEU A 184 -1.25 -17.07 12.62
CA LEU A 184 -0.88 -18.33 11.93
C LEU A 184 -1.79 -18.64 10.74
N GLU A 185 -3.10 -18.49 10.90
CA GLU A 185 -4.06 -18.73 9.82
C GLU A 185 -3.90 -17.71 8.68
N ARG A 186 -3.68 -16.45 9.02
CA ARG A 186 -3.46 -15.39 8.00
C ARG A 186 -2.15 -15.59 7.24
N ILE A 187 -1.09 -16.06 7.91
CA ILE A 187 0.17 -16.40 7.26
C ILE A 187 -0.05 -17.55 6.28
N LYS A 188 -0.78 -18.59 6.69
CA LYS A 188 -1.10 -19.72 5.82
C LYS A 188 -1.95 -19.29 4.61
N GLU A 189 -2.99 -18.50 4.83
CA GLU A 189 -3.83 -17.95 3.76
C GLU A 189 -3.00 -17.10 2.77
N LEU A 190 -2.09 -16.28 3.28
CA LEU A 190 -1.17 -15.48 2.48
C LEU A 190 -0.29 -16.37 1.59
N GLU A 191 0.30 -17.42 2.15
CA GLU A 191 1.12 -18.38 1.42
C GLU A 191 0.31 -19.08 0.31
N GLU A 192 -0.92 -19.50 0.62
CA GLU A 192 -1.82 -20.17 -0.32
C GLU A 192 -2.21 -19.22 -1.47
N LYS A 193 -2.62 -18.00 -1.16
CA LYS A 193 -2.98 -16.99 -2.16
C LYS A 193 -1.80 -16.55 -3.03
N ALA A 194 -0.63 -16.41 -2.43
CA ALA A 194 0.59 -16.10 -3.18
C ALA A 194 0.98 -17.26 -4.12
N ASN A 195 0.85 -18.50 -3.65
CA ASN A 195 1.09 -19.68 -4.50
C ASN A 195 0.04 -19.80 -5.61
N GLU A 196 -1.24 -19.59 -5.32
CA GLU A 196 -2.31 -19.58 -6.31
C GLU A 196 -2.02 -18.54 -7.41
N PHE A 197 -1.70 -17.29 -7.03
CA PHE A 197 -1.37 -16.23 -7.97
C PHE A 197 -0.17 -16.59 -8.83
N TRP A 198 0.90 -17.13 -8.23
CA TRP A 198 2.11 -17.50 -8.95
C TRP A 198 1.85 -18.62 -9.96
N GLN A 199 1.16 -19.70 -9.54
CA GLN A 199 0.89 -20.86 -10.38
C GLN A 199 -0.11 -20.54 -11.48
N GLN A 200 -1.21 -19.84 -11.16
CA GLN A 200 -2.30 -19.64 -12.12
C GLN A 200 -2.05 -18.47 -13.08
N HIS A 201 -1.29 -17.46 -12.67
CA HIS A 201 -1.10 -16.25 -13.47
C HIS A 201 0.33 -16.08 -13.97
N VAL A 202 1.32 -16.11 -13.06
CA VAL A 202 2.70 -15.81 -13.45
C VAL A 202 3.29 -16.89 -14.34
N LEU A 203 3.20 -18.16 -13.93
CA LEU A 203 3.76 -19.27 -14.71
C LEU A 203 3.01 -19.53 -16.00
N THR A 204 1.70 -19.43 -15.99
CA THR A 204 0.86 -19.66 -17.17
C THR A 204 0.84 -18.46 -18.10
N LYS A 205 1.22 -17.25 -17.60
CA LYS A 205 1.05 -15.95 -18.28
C LYS A 205 -0.41 -15.62 -18.61
N ILE A 206 -1.37 -16.24 -17.88
CA ILE A 206 -2.79 -15.92 -17.99
C ILE A 206 -3.07 -14.77 -17.01
N PRO A 207 -3.55 -13.60 -17.49
CA PRO A 207 -3.76 -12.47 -16.62
C PRO A 207 -4.85 -12.76 -15.58
N PRO A 208 -4.73 -12.20 -14.34
CA PRO A 208 -5.84 -12.16 -13.42
C PRO A 208 -6.96 -11.28 -13.96
N MET A 209 -8.20 -11.55 -13.56
CA MET A 209 -9.31 -10.67 -13.91
C MET A 209 -9.08 -9.29 -13.29
N PRO A 210 -9.21 -8.19 -14.06
CA PRO A 210 -9.13 -6.84 -13.51
C PRO A 210 -10.20 -6.61 -12.43
N GLY A 211 -9.80 -6.10 -11.28
CA GLY A 211 -10.68 -5.81 -10.14
C GLY A 211 -11.01 -4.32 -9.97
N SER A 212 -10.55 -3.46 -10.89
CA SER A 212 -10.78 -2.02 -10.86
C SER A 212 -10.74 -1.41 -12.25
N THR A 213 -11.27 -0.20 -12.41
CA THR A 213 -11.22 0.55 -13.70
C THR A 213 -9.78 0.80 -14.14
N ILE A 214 -8.86 1.00 -13.20
CA ILE A 214 -7.43 1.17 -13.49
C ILE A 214 -6.84 -0.11 -14.09
N GLU A 215 -7.12 -1.25 -13.48
CA GLU A 215 -6.64 -2.55 -13.98
C GLU A 215 -7.30 -2.92 -15.33
N THR A 216 -8.57 -2.56 -15.50
CA THR A 216 -9.28 -2.75 -16.77
C THR A 216 -8.64 -1.94 -17.90
N ALA A 217 -8.27 -0.68 -17.61
CA ALA A 217 -7.52 0.14 -18.58
C ALA A 217 -6.14 -0.42 -18.90
N MET A 218 -5.47 -1.08 -17.95
CA MET A 218 -4.21 -1.78 -18.20
C MET A 218 -4.38 -3.06 -19.03
N ALA A 219 -5.49 -3.76 -18.81
CA ALA A 219 -5.80 -5.00 -19.54
C ALA A 219 -6.23 -4.74 -21.00
N PHE A 220 -6.91 -3.62 -21.22
CA PHE A 220 -7.48 -3.22 -22.50
C PHE A 220 -7.05 -1.78 -22.84
N PRO A 221 -5.76 -1.55 -23.18
CA PRO A 221 -5.24 -0.20 -23.38
C PRO A 221 -5.72 0.46 -24.69
N GLU A 222 -6.21 -0.34 -25.64
CA GLU A 222 -6.61 0.12 -26.96
C GLU A 222 -8.01 -0.38 -27.32
N ALA A 223 -8.76 0.43 -28.04
CA ALA A 223 -10.03 0.05 -28.65
C ALA A 223 -9.85 -0.15 -30.17
N TYR A 224 -10.43 -1.21 -30.68
CA TYR A 224 -10.40 -1.49 -32.13
C TYR A 224 -11.64 -0.88 -32.79
N ARG A 225 -11.41 -0.06 -33.81
CA ARG A 225 -12.49 0.65 -34.50
C ARG A 225 -13.46 -0.33 -35.18
N GLY A 226 -14.74 -0.23 -34.81
CA GLY A 226 -15.80 -1.07 -35.37
C GLY A 226 -16.08 -2.35 -34.57
N GLU A 227 -15.27 -2.67 -33.56
CA GLU A 227 -15.61 -3.74 -32.63
C GLU A 227 -16.69 -3.28 -31.64
N VAL A 228 -17.69 -4.11 -31.44
CA VAL A 228 -18.82 -3.88 -30.53
C VAL A 228 -18.94 -5.06 -29.58
N ALA A 229 -18.80 -4.78 -28.28
CA ALA A 229 -19.14 -5.75 -27.25
C ALA A 229 -20.66 -5.71 -26.98
N THR A 230 -21.28 -6.87 -26.87
CA THR A 230 -22.72 -7.00 -26.59
C THR A 230 -22.92 -7.62 -25.22
N LEU A 231 -23.75 -6.97 -24.40
CA LEU A 231 -24.15 -7.52 -23.12
C LEU A 231 -25.09 -8.72 -23.31
N THR A 232 -24.97 -9.69 -22.43
CA THR A 232 -26.01 -10.71 -22.28
C THR A 232 -27.19 -10.15 -21.46
N PRO A 233 -28.40 -10.70 -21.57
CA PRO A 233 -29.51 -10.24 -20.75
C PRO A 233 -29.25 -10.25 -19.24
N MET A 234 -28.40 -11.19 -18.78
CA MET A 234 -27.97 -11.25 -17.38
C MET A 234 -27.04 -10.11 -16.97
N GLN A 235 -26.40 -9.44 -17.92
CA GLN A 235 -25.43 -8.35 -17.69
C GLN A 235 -26.04 -6.96 -17.89
N ASP A 236 -27.26 -6.86 -18.42
CA ASP A 236 -27.94 -5.57 -18.67
C ASP A 236 -28.09 -4.75 -17.40
N HIS A 237 -28.24 -5.42 -16.24
CA HIS A 237 -28.31 -4.73 -14.95
C HIS A 237 -27.07 -3.90 -14.61
N PHE A 238 -25.86 -4.24 -15.11
CA PHE A 238 -24.65 -3.46 -14.84
C PHE A 238 -24.76 -2.00 -15.32
N ILE A 239 -25.41 -1.80 -16.47
CA ILE A 239 -25.64 -0.45 -17.00
C ILE A 239 -26.71 0.28 -16.19
N ILE A 240 -27.78 -0.44 -15.81
CA ILE A 240 -28.84 0.12 -14.97
C ILE A 240 -28.29 0.56 -13.61
N ASP A 241 -27.51 -0.30 -12.96
CA ASP A 241 -26.87 0.02 -11.67
C ASP A 241 -25.92 1.22 -11.79
N ALA A 242 -25.13 1.29 -12.86
CA ALA A 242 -24.25 2.42 -13.11
C ALA A 242 -25.02 3.75 -13.27
N HIS A 243 -26.17 3.73 -13.98
CA HIS A 243 -27.04 4.91 -14.11
C HIS A 243 -27.64 5.31 -12.76
N ILE A 244 -28.22 4.36 -12.01
CA ILE A 244 -28.80 4.64 -10.69
C ILE A 244 -27.75 5.27 -9.76
N LEU A 245 -26.55 4.67 -9.68
CA LEU A 245 -25.46 5.21 -8.85
C LEU A 245 -24.98 6.59 -9.31
N SER A 246 -24.99 6.84 -10.61
CA SER A 246 -24.65 8.15 -11.16
C SER A 246 -25.68 9.22 -10.78
N ASP A 247 -26.96 8.88 -10.84
CA ASP A 247 -28.05 9.77 -10.44
C ASP A 247 -28.02 10.04 -8.94
N ASP A 248 -27.82 9.00 -8.12
CA ASP A 248 -27.66 9.14 -6.67
C ASP A 248 -26.46 10.06 -6.31
N LEU A 249 -25.33 9.88 -7.01
CA LEU A 249 -24.16 10.74 -6.82
C LEU A 249 -24.47 12.19 -7.15
N ALA A 250 -25.18 12.47 -8.24
CA ALA A 250 -25.61 13.81 -8.63
C ALA A 250 -26.49 14.45 -7.55
N ILE A 251 -27.46 13.70 -7.00
CA ILE A 251 -28.35 14.14 -5.93
C ILE A 251 -27.54 14.48 -4.65
N VAL A 252 -26.59 13.63 -4.28
CA VAL A 252 -25.75 13.85 -3.10
C VAL A 252 -24.84 15.05 -3.30
N GLN A 253 -24.29 15.23 -4.50
CA GLN A 253 -23.47 16.38 -4.85
C GLN A 253 -24.27 17.69 -4.76
N ASP A 254 -25.49 17.73 -5.29
CA ASP A 254 -26.36 18.89 -5.22
C ASP A 254 -26.72 19.28 -3.77
N LYS A 255 -27.05 18.27 -2.93
CA LYS A 255 -27.26 18.47 -1.49
C LYS A 255 -26.03 19.04 -0.79
N LEU A 256 -24.85 18.55 -1.12
CA LEU A 256 -23.59 19.04 -0.57
C LEU A 256 -23.32 20.49 -0.99
N ASP A 257 -23.54 20.81 -2.24
CA ASP A 257 -23.31 22.16 -2.76
C ASP A 257 -24.36 23.16 -2.22
N SER A 258 -25.59 22.72 -2.04
CA SER A 258 -26.63 23.48 -1.33
C SER A 258 -26.22 23.78 0.13
N ALA A 259 -25.68 22.77 0.84
CA ALA A 259 -25.19 22.96 2.21
C ALA A 259 -24.00 23.92 2.27
N LYS A 260 -23.03 23.78 1.35
CA LYS A 260 -21.88 24.70 1.24
C LYS A 260 -22.35 26.13 0.97
N THR A 261 -23.31 26.33 0.06
CA THR A 261 -23.89 27.63 -0.26
C THR A 261 -24.51 28.29 0.96
N LYS A 262 -25.25 27.53 1.78
CA LYS A 262 -25.82 28.06 3.05
C LYS A 262 -24.71 28.56 3.99
N ILE A 263 -23.64 27.76 4.15
CA ILE A 263 -22.50 28.14 4.99
C ILE A 263 -21.79 29.37 4.44
N GLN A 264 -21.55 29.44 3.13
CA GLN A 264 -20.91 30.59 2.50
C GLN A 264 -21.75 31.86 2.64
N ASN A 265 -23.08 31.77 2.51
CA ASN A 265 -24.00 32.89 2.73
C ASN A 265 -23.93 33.42 4.19
N LEU A 266 -23.82 32.51 5.18
CA LEU A 266 -23.61 32.90 6.58
C LEU A 266 -22.27 33.59 6.79
N MET A 267 -21.22 33.17 6.07
CA MET A 267 -19.88 33.77 6.17
C MET A 267 -19.83 35.17 5.54
N GLY A 268 -20.56 35.40 4.45
CA GLY A 268 -20.49 36.67 3.72
C GLY A 268 -19.06 37.03 3.34
N SER A 269 -18.54 38.16 3.85
CA SER A 269 -17.14 38.60 3.66
C SER A 269 -16.14 38.02 4.66
N ALA A 270 -16.60 37.26 5.67
CA ALA A 270 -15.72 36.70 6.67
C ALA A 270 -14.78 35.59 6.09
N GLU A 271 -13.58 35.48 6.63
CA GLU A 271 -12.61 34.45 6.25
C GLU A 271 -12.74 33.16 7.03
N ALA A 272 -13.37 33.21 8.22
CA ALA A 272 -13.58 32.07 9.08
C ALA A 272 -15.02 32.06 9.62
N LEU A 273 -15.53 30.86 9.89
CA LEU A 273 -16.80 30.63 10.59
C LEU A 273 -16.51 29.79 11.84
N GLU A 274 -17.01 30.26 12.96
CA GLU A 274 -16.95 29.54 14.24
C GLU A 274 -18.33 28.99 14.60
N ASN A 275 -18.32 27.86 15.32
CA ASN A 275 -19.54 27.33 15.90
C ASN A 275 -19.91 28.10 17.20
N SER A 276 -21.03 27.74 17.82
CA SER A 276 -21.51 28.37 19.06
C SER A 276 -20.56 28.22 20.26
N ARG A 277 -19.53 27.38 20.16
CA ARG A 277 -18.50 27.17 21.20
C ARG A 277 -17.19 27.89 20.89
N GLY A 278 -17.12 28.70 19.80
CA GLY A 278 -15.93 29.45 19.39
C GLY A 278 -14.89 28.63 18.59
N TYR A 279 -15.23 27.42 18.14
CA TYR A 279 -14.33 26.63 17.31
C TYR A 279 -14.52 26.95 15.83
N GLU A 280 -13.41 27.20 15.11
CA GLU A 280 -13.42 27.41 13.67
C GLU A 280 -13.83 26.13 12.92
N VAL A 281 -14.98 26.17 12.24
CA VAL A 281 -15.59 25.02 11.54
C VAL A 281 -15.51 25.14 10.03
N ALA A 282 -15.32 26.33 9.49
CA ALA A 282 -15.09 26.52 8.05
C ALA A 282 -14.20 27.72 7.79
N THR A 283 -13.55 27.74 6.63
CA THR A 283 -12.78 28.89 6.13
C THR A 283 -13.14 29.18 4.69
N TRP A 284 -13.11 30.48 4.31
CA TRP A 284 -13.33 30.94 2.95
C TRP A 284 -12.37 32.10 2.62
N LYS A 285 -11.10 31.70 2.38
CA LYS A 285 -9.97 32.66 2.27
C LYS A 285 -9.63 33.00 0.83
N ASN A 286 -9.11 34.22 0.63
CA ASN A 286 -8.57 34.62 -0.65
C ASN A 286 -7.39 33.73 -1.06
N SER A 287 -7.40 33.29 -2.30
CA SER A 287 -6.37 32.46 -2.94
C SER A 287 -6.04 33.09 -4.31
N SER A 288 -4.80 32.93 -4.75
CA SER A 288 -4.40 33.41 -6.08
C SER A 288 -3.76 32.26 -6.87
N ARG A 289 -4.15 32.14 -8.13
CA ARG A 289 -3.54 31.21 -9.09
C ARG A 289 -3.52 31.80 -10.48
N ASN A 290 -2.35 31.82 -11.12
CA ASN A 290 -2.17 32.41 -12.47
C ASN A 290 -2.66 33.86 -12.60
N GLY A 291 -2.40 34.68 -11.58
CA GLY A 291 -2.80 36.10 -11.56
C GLY A 291 -4.30 36.34 -11.32
N LYS A 292 -5.13 35.33 -11.14
CA LYS A 292 -6.54 35.45 -10.80
C LYS A 292 -6.75 35.20 -9.30
N THR A 293 -7.45 36.11 -8.65
CA THR A 293 -7.85 35.98 -7.25
C THR A 293 -9.24 35.35 -7.16
N PHE A 294 -9.40 34.37 -6.26
CA PHE A 294 -10.66 33.71 -5.96
C PHE A 294 -10.68 33.33 -4.48
N ARG A 295 -11.84 32.99 -3.95
CA ARG A 295 -11.94 32.52 -2.57
C ARG A 295 -11.98 30.98 -2.54
N THR A 296 -11.15 30.38 -1.68
CA THR A 296 -11.13 28.94 -1.45
C THR A 296 -11.91 28.61 -0.19
N PHE A 297 -12.99 27.83 -0.36
CA PHE A 297 -13.85 27.38 0.72
C PHE A 297 -13.40 26.00 1.23
N ARG A 298 -13.33 25.85 2.56
CA ARG A 298 -13.01 24.57 3.22
C ARG A 298 -13.85 24.42 4.46
N ILE A 299 -14.49 23.24 4.61
CA ILE A 299 -15.13 22.81 5.85
C ILE A 299 -14.10 22.01 6.62
N LYS A 300 -13.87 22.34 7.89
CA LYS A 300 -13.00 21.55 8.76
C LYS A 300 -13.71 20.26 9.16
N ARG A 301 -12.98 19.13 9.10
CA ARG A 301 -13.49 17.86 9.64
C ARG A 301 -13.74 18.02 11.14
N ARG A 302 -14.86 17.47 11.64
CA ARG A 302 -15.11 17.31 13.07
C ARG A 302 -13.90 16.58 13.68
N ARG A 303 -13.21 17.19 14.63
CA ARG A 303 -12.41 16.40 15.57
C ARG A 303 -13.44 15.68 16.42
N GLU A 304 -13.40 14.35 16.44
CA GLU A 304 -14.14 13.59 17.46
C GLU A 304 -13.57 14.05 18.80
N GLU A 305 -14.40 14.73 19.58
CA GLU A 305 -14.12 15.02 20.97
C GLU A 305 -14.24 13.67 21.68
N ASN A 306 -13.11 13.05 21.99
CA ASN A 306 -13.06 12.02 23.02
C ASN A 306 -13.43 12.74 24.34
N GLU A 307 -14.67 12.53 24.81
CA GLU A 307 -15.08 12.78 26.16
C GLU A 307 -14.39 11.82 27.14
#